data_38bb8fa256308f38179bc4d134f697b6
#
_entry.id   38bb8fa256308f38179bc4d134f697b6
#
_cell.length_a   1.000
_cell.length_b   1.000
_cell.length_c   1.000
_cell.angle_alpha   90.00
_cell.angle_beta   90.00
_cell.angle_gamma   90.00
#
_symmetry.space_group_name_H-M   'P 1'
#
loop_
_entity.id
_entity.type
_entity.pdbx_description
1 polymer ?
#
loop_
_entity_poly.entity_id
_entity_poly.type
_entity_poly.pdbx_seq_one_letter_code
_entity_poly.pdbx_strand_id
1 'polypeptide(L)'
;MTNSAIRITVRVKGTPMRAVLDTGANVSIVILLIVKKLRLIMETPDGSKIIAVDQTKKNVIGIVRDAPLSIQDARVSVNFLVIETSEDNLLLGTDWMD
;
A
#
# COMPACT_ATOMS: atom_id res chain seq x y z
N MET A 1 11.99 20.42 -2.86
CA MET A 1 11.28 20.02 -1.63
C MET A 1 11.31 18.51 -1.51
N THR A 2 11.68 18.03 -0.38
CA THR A 2 11.70 16.59 -0.12
C THR A 2 10.35 16.11 0.39
N ASN A 3 9.93 14.94 -0.03
CA ASN A 3 8.75 14.30 0.51
C ASN A 3 9.03 13.88 1.94
N SER A 4 8.05 14.06 2.80
CA SER A 4 8.15 13.55 4.15
C SER A 4 7.75 12.09 4.14
N ALA A 5 8.67 11.24 4.61
CA ALA A 5 8.41 9.81 4.73
C ALA A 5 8.62 9.42 6.18
N ILE A 6 7.59 8.87 6.79
CA ILE A 6 7.60 8.46 8.19
C ILE A 6 7.31 6.97 8.24
N ARG A 7 8.12 6.25 9.00
CA ARG A 7 7.90 4.81 9.19
C ARG A 7 7.06 4.60 10.43
N ILE A 8 5.98 3.86 10.26
CA ILE A 8 5.04 3.59 11.35
C ILE A 8 4.70 2.11 11.34
N THR A 9 4.19 1.64 12.46
CA THR A 9 3.64 0.29 12.54
C THR A 9 2.14 0.38 12.43
N VAL A 10 1.59 -0.42 11.51
CA VAL A 10 0.15 -0.50 11.30
C VAL A 10 -0.27 -1.96 11.42
N ARG A 11 -1.56 -2.19 11.57
CA ARG A 11 -2.12 -3.54 11.55
C ARG A 11 -3.01 -3.70 10.35
N VAL A 12 -2.75 -4.73 9.57
CA VAL A 12 -3.58 -5.10 8.44
C VAL A 12 -4.20 -6.44 8.76
N LYS A 13 -5.51 -6.51 8.87
CA LYS A 13 -6.24 -7.69 9.31
C LYS A 13 -5.69 -8.22 10.64
N GLY A 14 -5.34 -7.32 11.54
CA GLY A 14 -4.83 -7.69 12.84
C GLY A 14 -3.34 -8.04 12.87
N THR A 15 -2.67 -8.09 11.74
CA THR A 15 -1.24 -8.42 11.66
C THR A 15 -0.42 -7.14 11.65
N PRO A 16 0.48 -6.95 12.62
CA PRO A 16 1.33 -5.76 12.64
C PRO A 16 2.35 -5.81 11.52
N MET A 17 2.58 -4.68 10.89
CA MET A 17 3.61 -4.57 9.87
C MET A 17 4.08 -3.13 9.75
N ARG A 18 5.25 -2.99 9.15
CA ARG A 18 5.85 -1.69 8.98
C ARG A 18 5.30 -1.04 7.72
N ALA A 19 5.01 0.24 7.83
CA ALA A 19 4.52 1.03 6.70
C ALA A 19 5.31 2.31 6.59
N VAL A 20 5.43 2.80 5.37
CA VAL A 20 6.00 4.11 5.09
C VAL A 20 4.83 5.04 4.76
N LEU A 21 4.65 6.06 5.56
CA LEU A 21 3.66 7.09 5.31
C LEU A 21 4.33 8.20 4.51
N ASP A 22 3.96 8.32 3.25
CA ASP A 22 4.58 9.26 2.33
C ASP A 22 3.56 10.31 1.93
N THR A 23 3.71 11.52 2.47
CA THR A 23 2.77 12.61 2.19
C THR A 23 2.90 13.15 0.78
N GLY A 24 4.00 12.82 0.10
CA GLY A 24 4.15 13.18 -1.31
C GLY A 24 3.50 12.21 -2.27
N ALA A 25 3.02 11.07 -1.78
CA ALA A 25 2.36 10.08 -2.62
C ALA A 25 0.86 10.19 -2.46
N ASN A 26 0.14 10.05 -3.57
CA ASN A 26 -1.33 10.09 -3.54
C ASN A 26 -1.95 8.71 -3.79
N VAL A 27 -1.15 7.65 -3.71
CA VAL A 27 -1.62 6.28 -3.83
C VAL A 27 -0.98 5.46 -2.72
N SER A 28 -1.68 4.41 -2.30
CA SER A 28 -1.16 3.45 -1.34
C SER A 28 -0.81 2.18 -2.08
N ILE A 29 0.28 1.52 -1.66
CA ILE A 29 0.85 0.39 -2.40
C ILE A 29 1.15 -0.74 -1.43
N VAL A 30 0.81 -1.96 -1.84
CA VAL A 30 1.15 -3.18 -1.10
C VAL A 30 1.86 -4.13 -2.06
N ILE A 31 2.81 -4.89 -1.55
CA ILE A 31 3.51 -5.87 -2.37
C ILE A 31 2.74 -7.19 -2.41
N LEU A 32 2.94 -7.94 -3.49
CA LEU A 32 2.23 -9.20 -3.70
C LEU A 32 2.46 -10.20 -2.57
N LEU A 33 3.67 -10.23 -2.03
CA LEU A 33 4.00 -11.16 -0.96
C LEU A 33 3.10 -10.95 0.26
N ILE A 34 2.82 -9.69 0.61
CA ILE A 34 1.94 -9.37 1.72
C ILE A 34 0.50 -9.76 1.41
N VAL A 35 0.05 -9.52 0.17
CA VAL A 35 -1.29 -9.91 -0.25
C VAL A 35 -1.48 -11.42 -0.05
N LYS A 36 -0.51 -12.22 -0.46
CA LYS A 36 -0.58 -13.68 -0.30
C LYS A 36 -0.50 -14.08 1.16
N LYS A 37 0.41 -13.47 1.90
CA LYS A 37 0.64 -13.83 3.31
C LYS A 37 -0.59 -13.55 4.16
N LEU A 38 -1.27 -12.45 3.91
CA LEU A 38 -2.44 -12.05 4.68
C LEU A 38 -3.75 -12.50 4.04
N ARG A 39 -3.68 -13.18 2.90
CA ARG A 39 -4.86 -13.66 2.17
C ARG A 39 -5.83 -12.53 1.85
N LEU A 40 -5.28 -11.41 1.40
CA LEU A 40 -6.10 -10.31 0.94
C LEU A 40 -6.69 -10.64 -0.41
N ILE A 41 -7.89 -10.14 -0.67
CA ILE A 41 -8.56 -10.38 -1.94
C ILE A 41 -8.05 -9.35 -2.95
N MET A 42 -7.42 -9.86 -4.00
CA MET A 42 -6.87 -9.01 -5.05
C MET A 42 -7.69 -9.15 -6.30
N GLU A 43 -8.06 -8.01 -6.89
CA GLU A 43 -8.69 -7.96 -8.21
C GLU A 43 -7.62 -7.66 -9.24
N THR A 44 -7.70 -8.31 -10.37
CA THR A 44 -6.79 -8.06 -11.48
C THR A 44 -7.44 -7.07 -12.42
N PRO A 45 -6.86 -5.88 -12.60
CA PRO A 45 -7.45 -4.89 -13.50
C PRO A 45 -7.24 -5.29 -14.95
N ASP A 46 -8.10 -4.77 -15.83
CA ASP A 46 -7.93 -4.92 -17.26
C ASP A 46 -6.70 -4.11 -17.69
N GLY A 47 -5.74 -4.78 -18.28
CA GLY A 47 -4.50 -4.14 -18.68
C GLY A 47 -3.60 -3.82 -17.51
N SER A 48 -2.36 -3.53 -17.80
CA SER A 48 -1.42 -3.15 -16.76
C SER A 48 -1.31 -1.65 -16.65
N LYS A 49 -1.23 -1.19 -15.40
CA LYS A 49 -0.95 0.21 -15.11
C LYS A 49 0.48 0.32 -14.62
N ILE A 50 1.13 1.39 -15.02
CA ILE A 50 2.49 1.68 -14.59
C ILE A 50 2.44 2.87 -13.66
N ILE A 51 3.06 2.71 -12.49
CA ILE A 51 3.17 3.80 -11.54
C ILE A 51 4.64 4.12 -11.32
N ALA A 52 4.92 5.36 -10.93
CA ALA A 52 6.26 5.77 -10.56
C ALA A 52 6.37 5.74 -9.04
N VAL A 53 7.32 4.95 -8.54
CA VAL A 53 7.63 4.86 -7.13
C VAL A 53 9.11 5.15 -7.00
N ASP A 54 9.46 6.23 -6.29
CA ASP A 54 10.86 6.65 -6.16
C ASP A 54 11.58 6.70 -7.49
N GLN A 55 10.93 7.31 -8.49
CA GLN A 55 11.43 7.45 -9.85
C GLN A 55 11.62 6.13 -10.59
N THR A 56 11.17 5.02 -10.00
CA THR A 56 11.17 3.72 -10.65
C THR A 56 9.75 3.37 -11.04
N LYS A 57 9.55 3.01 -12.30
CA LYS A 57 8.23 2.60 -12.77
C LYS A 57 8.01 1.13 -12.42
N LYS A 58 6.86 0.85 -11.85
CA LYS A 58 6.46 -0.50 -11.47
C LYS A 58 5.12 -0.82 -12.11
N ASN A 59 4.97 -2.07 -12.52
CA ASN A 59 3.68 -2.53 -13.04
C ASN A 59 2.75 -2.86 -11.89
N VAL A 60 1.53 -2.36 -12.00
CA VAL A 60 0.47 -2.72 -11.07
C VAL A 60 -0.14 -4.04 -11.55
N ILE A 61 -0.10 -5.05 -10.68
CA ILE A 61 -0.60 -6.38 -11.03
C ILE A 61 -1.97 -6.66 -10.44
N GLY A 62 -2.45 -5.79 -9.56
CA GLY A 62 -3.77 -5.97 -8.97
C GLY A 62 -4.14 -4.81 -8.08
N ILE A 63 -5.36 -4.90 -7.54
CA ILE A 63 -5.91 -3.91 -6.62
C ILE A 63 -6.54 -4.67 -5.46
N VAL A 64 -6.26 -4.25 -4.23
CA VAL A 64 -6.95 -4.72 -3.03
C VAL A 64 -7.84 -3.58 -2.57
N ARG A 65 -9.15 -3.80 -2.58
CA ARG A 65 -10.11 -2.77 -2.19
C ARG A 65 -10.53 -2.92 -0.74
N ASP A 66 -10.70 -1.79 -0.09
CA ASP A 66 -11.25 -1.73 1.27
C ASP A 66 -10.49 -2.61 2.26
N ALA A 67 -9.16 -2.60 2.16
CA ALA A 67 -8.35 -3.36 3.11
C ALA A 67 -8.47 -2.72 4.48
N PRO A 68 -8.81 -3.51 5.51
CA PRO A 68 -8.91 -2.96 6.86
C PRO A 68 -7.52 -2.69 7.42
N LEU A 69 -7.32 -1.47 7.86
CA LEU A 69 -6.05 -1.01 8.38
C LEU A 69 -6.28 -0.31 9.70
N SER A 70 -5.45 -0.62 10.69
CA SER A 70 -5.49 0.09 11.96
C SER A 70 -4.19 0.85 12.15
N ILE A 71 -4.31 2.14 12.39
CA ILE A 71 -3.18 3.01 12.71
C ILE A 71 -3.44 3.53 14.12
N GLN A 72 -2.64 3.06 15.09
CA GLN A 72 -2.89 3.33 16.49
C GLN A 72 -4.32 2.87 16.83
N ASP A 73 -5.17 3.78 17.26
CA ASP A 73 -6.56 3.44 17.62
C ASP A 73 -7.54 3.70 16.49
N ALA A 74 -7.08 4.21 15.36
CA ALA A 74 -7.95 4.54 14.24
C ALA A 74 -8.04 3.38 13.29
N ARG A 75 -9.26 3.08 12.82
CA ARG A 75 -9.51 2.08 11.80
C ARG A 75 -9.89 2.79 10.51
N VAL A 76 -9.23 2.43 9.44
CA VAL A 76 -9.49 3.01 8.13
C VAL A 76 -9.56 1.90 7.09
N SER A 77 -10.21 2.18 5.96
CA SER A 77 -10.19 1.30 4.81
C SER A 77 -9.28 1.92 3.76
N VAL A 78 -8.40 1.13 3.21
CA VAL A 78 -7.43 1.60 2.23
C VAL A 78 -7.52 0.75 0.98
N ASN A 79 -7.50 1.40 -0.17
CA ASN A 79 -7.38 0.70 -1.45
C ASN A 79 -5.91 0.69 -1.82
N PHE A 80 -5.37 -0.50 -2.04
CA PHE A 80 -3.96 -0.67 -2.37
C PHE A 80 -3.79 -1.06 -3.83
N LEU A 81 -2.85 -0.43 -4.50
CA LEU A 81 -2.33 -0.97 -5.74
C LEU A 81 -1.30 -2.05 -5.36
N VAL A 82 -1.33 -3.16 -6.07
CA VAL A 82 -0.45 -4.30 -5.78
C VAL A 82 0.67 -4.31 -6.80
N ILE A 83 1.90 -4.36 -6.31
CA ILE A 83 3.08 -4.47 -7.16
C ILE A 83 3.89 -5.69 -6.72
N GLU A 84 4.78 -6.14 -7.60
CA GLU A 84 5.69 -7.23 -7.30
C GLU A 84 7.09 -6.65 -7.20
N THR A 85 7.69 -6.77 -6.03
CA THR A 85 9.01 -6.24 -5.75
C THR A 85 9.62 -7.00 -4.58
N SER A 86 10.92 -6.88 -4.41
CA SER A 86 11.61 -7.48 -3.28
C SER A 86 11.52 -6.65 -2.01
N GLU A 87 11.04 -5.43 -2.10
CA GLU A 87 10.81 -4.62 -0.91
C GLU A 87 9.63 -5.17 -0.13
N ASP A 88 9.66 -5.02 1.18
CA ASP A 88 8.62 -5.61 2.04
C ASP A 88 7.86 -4.59 2.87
N ASN A 89 7.89 -3.32 2.48
CA ASN A 89 7.17 -2.26 3.16
C ASN A 89 5.84 -1.98 2.48
N LEU A 90 4.86 -1.58 3.29
CA LEU A 90 3.66 -0.94 2.78
C LEU A 90 3.96 0.53 2.53
N LEU A 91 3.43 1.07 1.44
CA LEU A 91 3.46 2.51 1.22
C LEU A 91 2.06 3.06 1.41
N LEU A 92 1.90 4.00 2.33
CA LEU A 92 0.64 4.69 2.55
C LEU A 92 0.76 6.10 1.99
N GLY A 93 -0.05 6.39 0.99
CA GLY A 93 -0.16 7.73 0.46
C GLY A 93 -1.17 8.55 1.23
N THR A 94 -1.67 9.60 0.62
CA THR A 94 -2.66 10.48 1.24
C THR A 94 -4.08 10.17 0.79
N ASP A 95 -4.25 9.21 -0.10
CA ASP A 95 -5.56 8.88 -0.68
C ASP A 95 -6.57 8.40 0.35
N TRP A 96 -6.13 7.78 1.44
CA TRP A 96 -7.00 7.26 2.48
C TRP A 96 -7.35 8.32 3.53
N MET A 97 -6.72 9.48 3.49
CA MET A 97 -6.88 10.51 4.51
C MET A 97 -8.09 11.41 4.28
N ASP A 98 -8.72 11.30 3.14
CA ASP A 98 -9.90 12.14 2.82
C ASP A 98 -11.19 11.58 3.42
#